data_fd045170ab7fe7adf0f6b56c8d58a648
#
_entry.id   fd045170ab7fe7adf0f6b56c8d58a648
#
_cell.length_a   1.000
_cell.length_b   1.000
_cell.length_c   1.000
_cell.angle_alpha   90.00
_cell.angle_beta   90.00
_cell.angle_gamma   90.00
#
_symmetry.space_group_name_H-M   'P 1'
#
loop_
_entity.id
_entity.type
_entity.pdbx_description
1 polymer ?
#
loop_
_entity_poly.entity_id
_entity_poly.type
_entity_poly.pdbx_seq_one_letter_code
_entity_poly.pdbx_strand_id
1 'polypeptide(L)'
;MFMQKRIFILAAAIGVGALGIWGYQRYSARYPSTEDAYVDANVVRVAPRVTGRIATLDVSNHQHVSKGDVLFNIDPVPFRFALDQADAQLALAKREVTQAQAAVASAEAEVHNRQVLLDNAKAKLERARRLAKKDYISNESVTDAEADYKSAGANLQVAQAKLEEARRQLGKPGDDNDRIVQAKALLDQSKWQLDNTTVSAACSGQISELSLQPGNVVSADKDVFVLVCNNRYWVDANYKETQLEHIHPGQPAKILVDMYPDHPFHGVVENISAAAGSVFSLLPPQNANGNWVKVIQRIPVRIRIDNPDPAYPLLVGTSSTVTIDTASKANNQHVAENESQQPSAQVKQ
;
A
#
# COMPACT_ATOMS: atom_id res chain seq x y z
N MET A 1 73.15 -7.55 45.95
CA MET A 1 72.78 -8.49 44.88
C MET A 1 71.30 -8.92 44.92
N PHE A 2 70.70 -9.10 46.09
CA PHE A 2 69.26 -9.48 46.22
C PHE A 2 68.23 -8.39 45.85
N MET A 3 68.55 -7.14 46.07
CA MET A 3 67.63 -6.02 45.80
C MET A 3 67.42 -5.73 44.29
N GLN A 4 68.47 -5.87 43.45
CA GLN A 4 68.40 -5.72 42.01
C GLN A 4 67.59 -6.85 41.36
N LYS A 5 67.65 -8.09 41.81
CA LYS A 5 66.81 -9.18 41.29
C LYS A 5 65.31 -8.97 41.56
N ARG A 6 64.98 -8.43 42.77
CA ARG A 6 63.59 -8.10 43.11
C ARG A 6 62.98 -6.97 42.15
N ILE A 7 63.80 -5.96 41.83
CA ILE A 7 63.41 -4.89 40.93
C ILE A 7 63.22 -5.43 39.52
N PHE A 8 64.05 -6.31 39.03
CA PHE A 8 63.90 -6.95 37.71
C PHE A 8 62.64 -7.84 37.65
N ILE A 9 62.32 -8.59 38.70
CA ILE A 9 61.10 -9.42 38.74
C ILE A 9 59.87 -8.53 38.75
N LEU A 10 59.87 -7.39 39.43
CA LEU A 10 58.74 -6.45 39.49
C LEU A 10 58.55 -5.75 38.17
N ALA A 11 59.63 -5.34 37.49
CA ALA A 11 59.60 -4.74 36.16
C ALA A 11 59.08 -5.74 35.09
N ALA A 12 59.48 -7.00 35.16
CA ALA A 12 58.98 -8.07 34.30
C ALA A 12 57.47 -8.33 34.51
N ALA A 13 56.99 -8.35 35.78
CA ALA A 13 55.58 -8.53 36.09
C ALA A 13 54.71 -7.35 35.59
N ILE A 14 55.20 -6.12 35.72
CA ILE A 14 54.54 -4.92 35.16
C ILE A 14 54.51 -4.98 33.63
N GLY A 15 55.60 -5.42 32.98
CA GLY A 15 55.68 -5.61 31.52
C GLY A 15 54.69 -6.63 31.00
N VAL A 16 54.58 -7.78 31.68
CA VAL A 16 53.57 -8.82 31.33
C VAL A 16 52.16 -8.32 31.57
N GLY A 17 51.91 -7.58 32.65
CA GLY A 17 50.62 -6.96 32.91
C GLY A 17 50.24 -5.92 31.85
N ALA A 18 51.16 -5.07 31.45
CA ALA A 18 50.97 -4.08 30.39
C ALA A 18 50.67 -4.71 29.00
N LEU A 19 51.44 -5.80 28.66
CA LEU A 19 51.19 -6.60 27.46
C LEU A 19 49.82 -7.28 27.48
N GLY A 20 49.39 -7.79 28.62
CA GLY A 20 48.06 -8.40 28.80
C GLY A 20 46.94 -7.37 28.62
N ILE A 21 47.07 -6.19 29.23
CA ILE A 21 46.11 -5.09 29.08
C ILE A 21 46.08 -4.61 27.62
N TRP A 22 47.23 -4.44 26.97
CA TRP A 22 47.30 -4.03 25.58
C TRP A 22 46.66 -5.06 24.62
N GLY A 23 46.94 -6.36 24.86
CA GLY A 23 46.32 -7.46 24.11
C GLY A 23 44.81 -7.50 24.28
N TYR A 24 44.32 -7.33 25.52
CA TYR A 24 42.89 -7.28 25.82
C TYR A 24 42.19 -6.07 25.16
N GLN A 25 42.81 -4.87 25.21
CA GLN A 25 42.27 -3.70 24.54
C GLN A 25 42.20 -3.88 23.03
N ARG A 26 43.22 -4.47 22.43
CA ARG A 26 43.26 -4.76 20.99
C ARG A 26 42.24 -5.82 20.59
N TYR A 27 42.01 -6.83 21.41
CA TYR A 27 40.99 -7.84 21.21
C TYR A 27 39.59 -7.24 21.33
N SER A 28 39.32 -6.46 22.37
CA SER A 28 38.03 -5.76 22.57
C SER A 28 37.72 -4.74 21.50
N ALA A 29 38.72 -4.07 20.91
CA ALA A 29 38.55 -3.16 19.79
C ALA A 29 38.20 -3.90 18.48
N ARG A 30 38.73 -5.14 18.33
CA ARG A 30 38.47 -5.97 17.15
C ARG A 30 37.13 -6.70 17.20
N TYR A 31 36.66 -7.03 18.40
CA TYR A 31 35.41 -7.74 18.66
C TYR A 31 34.51 -6.96 19.60
N PRO A 32 33.99 -5.80 19.16
CA PRO A 32 33.05 -5.05 19.97
C PRO A 32 31.81 -5.88 20.29
N SER A 33 31.45 -5.91 21.57
CA SER A 33 30.31 -6.67 22.07
C SER A 33 29.37 -5.77 22.87
N THR A 34 28.10 -6.08 22.83
CA THR A 34 27.06 -5.45 23.64
C THR A 34 26.04 -6.48 24.10
N GLU A 35 25.58 -6.35 25.35
CA GLU A 35 24.48 -7.11 25.94
C GLU A 35 23.15 -6.34 25.84
N ASP A 36 23.21 -5.07 25.45
CA ASP A 36 22.02 -4.23 25.23
C ASP A 36 21.56 -4.41 23.78
N ALA A 37 20.98 -5.56 23.51
CA ALA A 37 20.54 -5.97 22.19
C ALA A 37 19.25 -6.80 22.29
N TYR A 38 18.30 -6.53 21.41
CA TYR A 38 16.98 -7.17 21.44
C TYR A 38 16.63 -7.73 20.07
N VAL A 39 16.09 -8.95 20.08
CA VAL A 39 15.55 -9.58 18.88
C VAL A 39 14.25 -8.88 18.48
N ASP A 40 14.12 -8.57 17.20
CA ASP A 40 12.93 -7.97 16.64
C ASP A 40 12.55 -8.63 15.31
N ALA A 41 11.32 -8.42 14.86
CA ALA A 41 10.79 -8.96 13.59
C ALA A 41 9.77 -8.01 13.00
N ASN A 42 9.31 -8.30 11.78
CA ASN A 42 8.20 -7.56 11.19
C ASN A 42 6.90 -7.85 11.96
N VAL A 43 6.32 -6.82 12.50
CA VAL A 43 5.06 -6.88 13.24
C VAL A 43 3.97 -6.23 12.41
N VAL A 44 2.94 -7.00 12.05
CA VAL A 44 1.78 -6.51 11.30
C VAL A 44 0.60 -6.38 12.26
N ARG A 45 0.08 -5.17 12.41
CA ARG A 45 -1.17 -4.93 13.12
C ARG A 45 -2.32 -5.26 12.19
N VAL A 46 -3.13 -6.23 12.56
CA VAL A 46 -4.26 -6.68 11.74
C VAL A 46 -5.45 -5.77 12.03
N ALA A 47 -5.92 -5.08 11.00
CA ALA A 47 -7.11 -4.24 11.05
C ALA A 47 -8.07 -4.64 9.92
N PRO A 48 -9.38 -4.75 10.17
CA PRO A 48 -10.36 -4.98 9.11
C PRO A 48 -10.51 -3.72 8.25
N ARG A 49 -10.86 -3.91 6.98
CA ARG A 49 -11.10 -2.80 6.04
C ARG A 49 -12.55 -2.34 6.00
N VAL A 50 -13.45 -3.13 6.60
CA VAL A 50 -14.88 -2.83 6.68
C VAL A 50 -15.37 -2.99 8.12
N THR A 51 -16.35 -2.19 8.51
CA THR A 51 -16.97 -2.26 9.83
C THR A 51 -18.08 -3.29 9.83
N GLY A 52 -18.10 -4.18 10.83
CA GLY A 52 -19.17 -5.16 10.95
C GLY A 52 -19.01 -6.08 12.17
N ARG A 53 -19.93 -7.02 12.32
CA ARG A 53 -19.91 -8.04 13.38
C ARG A 53 -19.06 -9.23 12.93
N ILE A 54 -18.24 -9.78 13.81
CA ILE A 54 -17.50 -11.02 13.54
C ILE A 54 -18.48 -12.20 13.53
N ALA A 55 -18.52 -12.90 12.40
CA ALA A 55 -19.30 -14.12 12.23
C ALA A 55 -18.52 -15.34 12.74
N THR A 56 -17.28 -15.50 12.26
CA THR A 56 -16.38 -16.61 12.66
C THR A 56 -14.98 -16.07 12.97
N LEU A 57 -14.33 -16.72 13.91
CA LEU A 57 -12.94 -16.51 14.25
C LEU A 57 -12.24 -17.86 14.09
N ASP A 58 -11.36 -17.95 13.07
CA ASP A 58 -10.79 -19.23 12.62
C ASP A 58 -9.39 -19.45 13.22
N VAL A 59 -8.96 -18.60 14.14
CA VAL A 59 -7.65 -18.60 14.77
C VAL A 59 -7.71 -18.40 16.27
N SER A 60 -6.67 -18.86 16.96
CA SER A 60 -6.48 -18.70 18.42
C SER A 60 -5.22 -17.89 18.74
N ASN A 61 -5.15 -17.41 19.99
CA ASN A 61 -3.96 -16.71 20.46
C ASN A 61 -2.72 -17.62 20.43
N HIS A 62 -1.57 -17.09 20.03
CA HIS A 62 -0.31 -17.81 19.86
C HIS A 62 -0.31 -18.91 18.78
N GLN A 63 -1.35 -18.99 17.96
CA GLN A 63 -1.39 -19.90 16.81
C GLN A 63 -0.46 -19.45 15.71
N HIS A 64 0.20 -20.42 15.08
CA HIS A 64 0.98 -20.20 13.86
C HIS A 64 0.03 -20.20 12.64
N VAL A 65 0.21 -19.23 11.76
CA VAL A 65 -0.57 -19.07 10.52
C VAL A 65 0.36 -18.89 9.33
N SER A 66 -0.09 -19.34 8.17
CA SER A 66 0.58 -19.12 6.89
C SER A 66 0.03 -17.89 6.21
N LYS A 67 0.82 -17.25 5.35
CA LYS A 67 0.35 -16.15 4.52
C LYS A 67 -0.86 -16.57 3.69
N GLY A 68 -1.97 -15.82 3.80
CA GLY A 68 -3.22 -16.08 3.09
C GLY A 68 -4.24 -16.89 3.89
N ASP A 69 -3.87 -17.48 5.03
CA ASP A 69 -4.83 -18.16 5.90
C ASP A 69 -5.90 -17.20 6.37
N VAL A 70 -7.16 -17.66 6.43
CA VAL A 70 -8.27 -16.86 6.92
C VAL A 70 -8.14 -16.72 8.44
N LEU A 71 -8.17 -15.48 8.91
CA LEU A 71 -8.06 -15.17 10.33
C LEU A 71 -9.44 -15.06 10.98
N PHE A 72 -10.33 -14.31 10.35
CA PHE A 72 -11.72 -14.18 10.79
C PHE A 72 -12.59 -13.68 9.64
N ASN A 73 -13.90 -13.91 9.76
CA ASN A 73 -14.89 -13.42 8.83
C ASN A 73 -15.85 -12.46 9.53
N ILE A 74 -16.12 -11.33 8.88
CA ILE A 74 -17.16 -10.39 9.24
C ILE A 74 -18.45 -10.88 8.57
N ASP A 75 -19.62 -10.68 9.22
CA ASP A 75 -20.92 -11.08 8.69
C ASP A 75 -21.11 -10.52 7.26
N PRO A 76 -21.13 -11.37 6.22
CA PRO A 76 -21.21 -10.93 4.84
C PRO A 76 -22.63 -10.55 4.41
N VAL A 77 -23.67 -10.86 5.20
CA VAL A 77 -25.07 -10.70 4.80
C VAL A 77 -25.41 -9.26 4.42
N PRO A 78 -25.09 -8.24 5.23
CA PRO A 78 -25.36 -6.84 4.86
C PRO A 78 -24.64 -6.41 3.58
N PHE A 79 -23.43 -6.90 3.37
CA PHE A 79 -22.62 -6.57 2.18
C PHE A 79 -23.14 -7.25 0.93
N ARG A 80 -23.67 -8.49 1.02
CA ARG A 80 -24.36 -9.16 -0.09
C ARG A 80 -25.60 -8.38 -0.51
N PHE A 81 -26.42 -7.91 0.43
CA PHE A 81 -27.58 -7.07 0.09
C PHE A 81 -27.16 -5.77 -0.61
N ALA A 82 -26.08 -5.12 -0.16
CA ALA A 82 -25.57 -3.93 -0.81
C ALA A 82 -25.06 -4.22 -2.23
N LEU A 83 -24.41 -5.37 -2.43
CA LEU A 83 -23.97 -5.82 -3.75
C LEU A 83 -25.15 -6.08 -4.70
N ASP A 84 -26.17 -6.83 -4.23
CA ASP A 84 -27.36 -7.13 -5.03
C ASP A 84 -28.11 -5.84 -5.41
N GLN A 85 -28.19 -4.87 -4.50
CA GLN A 85 -28.77 -3.57 -4.75
C GLN A 85 -28.01 -2.78 -5.82
N ALA A 86 -26.67 -2.78 -5.75
CA ALA A 86 -25.81 -2.10 -6.71
C ALA A 86 -25.88 -2.76 -8.10
N ASP A 87 -25.97 -4.09 -8.17
CA ASP A 87 -26.16 -4.83 -9.43
C ASP A 87 -27.50 -4.49 -10.09
N ALA A 88 -28.58 -4.45 -9.31
CA ALA A 88 -29.89 -4.04 -9.77
C ALA A 88 -29.85 -2.59 -10.30
N GLN A 89 -29.09 -1.71 -9.66
CA GLN A 89 -28.94 -0.31 -10.07
C GLN A 89 -28.17 -0.17 -11.40
N LEU A 90 -27.14 -0.99 -11.61
CA LEU A 90 -26.43 -1.07 -12.89
C LEU A 90 -27.36 -1.59 -14.00
N ALA A 91 -28.19 -2.59 -13.74
CA ALA A 91 -29.17 -3.09 -14.69
C ALA A 91 -30.24 -2.05 -15.07
N LEU A 92 -30.63 -1.20 -14.11
CA LEU A 92 -31.53 -0.07 -14.37
C LEU A 92 -30.85 0.98 -15.25
N ALA A 93 -29.63 1.39 -14.92
CA ALA A 93 -28.87 2.37 -15.69
C ALA A 93 -28.68 1.92 -17.17
N LYS A 94 -28.36 0.64 -17.39
CA LYS A 94 -28.26 0.06 -18.74
C LYS A 94 -29.58 0.14 -19.51
N ARG A 95 -30.71 -0.14 -18.85
CA ARG A 95 -32.04 -0.01 -19.47
C ARG A 95 -32.39 1.43 -19.86
N GLU A 96 -32.08 2.38 -18.96
CA GLU A 96 -32.31 3.81 -19.24
C GLU A 96 -31.49 4.31 -20.44
N VAL A 97 -30.22 3.89 -20.52
CA VAL A 97 -29.34 4.23 -21.66
C VAL A 97 -29.87 3.61 -22.95
N THR A 98 -30.31 2.34 -22.92
CA THR A 98 -30.92 1.68 -24.06
C THR A 98 -32.21 2.42 -24.53
N GLN A 99 -33.03 2.85 -23.57
CA GLN A 99 -34.23 3.64 -23.87
C GLN A 99 -33.87 4.99 -24.49
N ALA A 100 -32.88 5.69 -23.99
CA ALA A 100 -32.39 6.95 -24.54
C ALA A 100 -31.80 6.75 -25.97
N GLN A 101 -31.10 5.65 -26.22
CA GLN A 101 -30.63 5.28 -27.57
C GLN A 101 -31.79 5.07 -28.54
N ALA A 102 -32.84 4.39 -28.11
CA ALA A 102 -34.04 4.20 -28.94
C ALA A 102 -34.74 5.55 -29.25
N ALA A 103 -34.75 6.47 -28.29
CA ALA A 103 -35.28 7.82 -28.51
C ALA A 103 -34.48 8.61 -29.56
N VAL A 104 -33.15 8.51 -29.54
CA VAL A 104 -32.27 9.09 -30.55
C VAL A 104 -32.57 8.50 -31.91
N ALA A 105 -32.64 7.16 -32.03
CA ALA A 105 -32.95 6.49 -33.29
C ALA A 105 -34.34 6.92 -33.88
N SER A 106 -35.34 7.08 -33.02
CA SER A 106 -36.65 7.58 -33.40
C SER A 106 -36.60 9.03 -33.94
N ALA A 107 -35.84 9.89 -33.24
CA ALA A 107 -35.68 11.30 -33.67
C ALA A 107 -34.89 11.40 -35.00
N GLU A 108 -33.89 10.52 -35.22
CA GLU A 108 -33.15 10.43 -36.49
C GLU A 108 -34.07 10.03 -37.66
N ALA A 109 -34.96 9.05 -37.44
CA ALA A 109 -35.96 8.64 -38.44
C ALA A 109 -36.94 9.80 -38.78
N GLU A 110 -37.33 10.59 -37.76
CA GLU A 110 -38.21 11.77 -38.00
C GLU A 110 -37.47 12.86 -38.81
N VAL A 111 -36.20 13.15 -38.51
CA VAL A 111 -35.38 14.08 -39.31
C VAL A 111 -35.31 13.61 -40.76
N HIS A 112 -35.06 12.31 -40.98
CA HIS A 112 -35.01 11.75 -42.33
C HIS A 112 -36.35 11.92 -43.06
N ASN A 113 -37.48 11.65 -42.40
CA ASN A 113 -38.81 11.83 -42.95
C ASN A 113 -39.05 13.30 -43.33
N ARG A 114 -38.75 14.25 -42.44
CA ARG A 114 -38.90 15.70 -42.72
C ARG A 114 -38.00 16.20 -43.85
N GLN A 115 -36.79 15.64 -43.97
CA GLN A 115 -35.87 15.92 -45.06
C GLN A 115 -36.50 15.52 -46.44
N VAL A 116 -37.07 14.31 -46.53
CA VAL A 116 -37.75 13.82 -47.75
C VAL A 116 -38.94 14.72 -48.11
N LEU A 117 -39.72 15.17 -47.11
CA LEU A 117 -40.84 16.09 -47.35
C LEU A 117 -40.35 17.46 -47.85
N LEU A 118 -39.27 18.00 -47.33
CA LEU A 118 -38.63 19.23 -47.77
C LEU A 118 -38.17 19.12 -49.26
N ASP A 119 -37.48 18.00 -49.56
CA ASP A 119 -36.99 17.76 -50.94
C ASP A 119 -38.14 17.65 -51.94
N ASN A 120 -39.24 16.99 -51.53
CA ASN A 120 -40.46 16.96 -52.35
C ASN A 120 -41.11 18.37 -52.57
N ALA A 121 -41.21 19.16 -51.48
CA ALA A 121 -41.74 20.53 -51.57
C ALA A 121 -40.84 21.43 -52.46
N LYS A 122 -39.49 21.28 -52.30
CA LYS A 122 -38.53 21.97 -53.18
C LYS A 122 -38.72 21.63 -54.65
N ALA A 123 -38.86 20.34 -54.97
CA ALA A 123 -39.10 19.89 -56.36
C ALA A 123 -40.44 20.41 -56.93
N LYS A 124 -41.51 20.49 -56.11
CA LYS A 124 -42.78 21.11 -56.49
C LYS A 124 -42.58 22.58 -56.75
N LEU A 125 -41.94 23.35 -55.90
CA LEU A 125 -41.66 24.77 -56.06
C LEU A 125 -40.90 25.07 -57.39
N GLU A 126 -39.79 24.30 -57.59
CA GLU A 126 -38.98 24.42 -58.79
C GLU A 126 -39.79 24.13 -60.07
N ARG A 127 -40.70 23.16 -60.03
CA ARG A 127 -41.62 22.86 -61.15
C ARG A 127 -42.61 23.98 -61.35
N ALA A 128 -43.25 24.48 -60.28
CA ALA A 128 -44.18 25.63 -60.35
C ALA A 128 -43.49 26.87 -60.95
N ARG A 129 -42.27 27.21 -60.48
CA ARG A 129 -41.50 28.35 -61.04
C ARG A 129 -41.19 28.19 -62.54
N ARG A 130 -40.88 26.95 -63.00
CA ARG A 130 -40.67 26.70 -64.46
C ARG A 130 -41.95 26.83 -65.31
N LEU A 131 -43.08 26.39 -64.75
CA LEU A 131 -44.40 26.51 -65.48
C LEU A 131 -44.90 27.95 -65.46
N ALA A 132 -44.75 28.72 -64.40
CA ALA A 132 -45.11 30.13 -64.33
C ALA A 132 -44.31 31.00 -65.33
N LYS A 133 -43.04 30.70 -65.55
CA LYS A 133 -42.23 31.38 -66.60
C LYS A 133 -42.74 31.18 -67.99
N LYS A 134 -43.63 30.20 -68.21
CA LYS A 134 -44.26 29.89 -69.49
C LYS A 134 -45.75 30.26 -69.49
N ASP A 135 -46.22 31.02 -68.47
CA ASP A 135 -47.62 31.42 -68.27
C ASP A 135 -48.62 30.25 -68.17
N TYR A 136 -48.20 29.06 -67.81
CA TYR A 136 -49.04 27.87 -67.66
C TYR A 136 -49.74 27.74 -66.30
N ILE A 137 -49.33 28.50 -65.29
CA ILE A 137 -49.94 28.56 -63.97
C ILE A 137 -49.94 29.96 -63.39
N SER A 138 -50.84 30.24 -62.41
CA SER A 138 -50.94 31.53 -61.74
C SER A 138 -49.77 31.83 -60.81
N ASN A 139 -49.48 33.12 -60.54
CA ASN A 139 -48.50 33.55 -59.57
C ASN A 139 -48.88 33.09 -58.12
N GLU A 140 -50.18 32.97 -57.86
CA GLU A 140 -50.73 32.43 -56.60
C GLU A 140 -50.22 31.00 -56.35
N SER A 141 -50.28 30.11 -57.37
CA SER A 141 -49.78 28.73 -57.28
C SER A 141 -48.30 28.67 -57.00
N VAL A 142 -47.49 29.64 -57.41
CA VAL A 142 -46.05 29.71 -57.03
C VAL A 142 -45.88 30.14 -55.57
N THR A 143 -46.70 31.12 -55.12
CA THR A 143 -46.72 31.61 -53.75
C THR A 143 -47.06 30.46 -52.75
N ASP A 144 -48.09 29.66 -53.12
CA ASP A 144 -48.51 28.50 -52.34
C ASP A 144 -47.40 27.45 -52.25
N ALA A 145 -46.77 27.13 -53.39
CA ALA A 145 -45.63 26.18 -53.37
C ALA A 145 -44.42 26.72 -52.61
N GLU A 146 -44.22 28.05 -52.59
CA GLU A 146 -43.16 28.66 -51.74
C GLU A 146 -43.51 28.62 -50.25
N ALA A 147 -44.75 28.80 -49.86
CA ALA A 147 -45.25 28.65 -48.49
C ALA A 147 -45.08 27.20 -48.00
N ASP A 148 -45.43 26.20 -48.83
CA ASP A 148 -45.21 24.77 -48.54
C ASP A 148 -43.75 24.46 -48.31
N TYR A 149 -42.85 24.95 -49.17
CA TYR A 149 -41.42 24.75 -49.02
C TYR A 149 -40.90 25.38 -47.73
N LYS A 150 -41.27 26.62 -47.40
CA LYS A 150 -40.89 27.29 -46.16
C LYS A 150 -41.43 26.55 -44.94
N SER A 151 -42.65 26.05 -44.96
CA SER A 151 -43.25 25.25 -43.89
C SER A 151 -42.52 23.93 -43.69
N ALA A 152 -42.21 23.23 -44.80
CA ALA A 152 -41.45 22.00 -44.73
C ALA A 152 -40.04 22.23 -44.14
N GLY A 153 -39.37 23.34 -44.48
CA GLY A 153 -38.08 23.74 -43.90
C GLY A 153 -38.16 24.01 -42.41
N ALA A 154 -39.17 24.74 -41.95
CA ALA A 154 -39.40 24.96 -40.53
C ALA A 154 -39.64 23.66 -39.74
N ASN A 155 -40.43 22.74 -40.33
CA ASN A 155 -40.68 21.41 -39.72
C ASN A 155 -39.41 20.56 -39.62
N LEU A 156 -38.52 20.62 -40.61
CA LEU A 156 -37.22 19.96 -40.54
C LEU A 156 -36.36 20.53 -39.39
N GLN A 157 -36.32 21.85 -39.25
CA GLN A 157 -35.57 22.50 -38.17
C GLN A 157 -36.07 22.08 -36.79
N VAL A 158 -37.39 21.95 -36.60
CA VAL A 158 -37.98 21.42 -35.35
C VAL A 158 -37.55 19.97 -35.10
N ALA A 159 -37.56 19.12 -36.13
CA ALA A 159 -37.13 17.74 -35.99
C ALA A 159 -35.63 17.63 -35.65
N GLN A 160 -34.79 18.46 -36.27
CA GLN A 160 -33.34 18.53 -35.93
C GLN A 160 -33.13 18.99 -34.49
N ALA A 161 -33.86 19.97 -33.98
CA ALA A 161 -33.79 20.43 -32.62
C ALA A 161 -34.17 19.31 -31.62
N LYS A 162 -35.19 18.51 -31.94
CA LYS A 162 -35.59 17.33 -31.14
C LYS A 162 -34.51 16.25 -31.14
N LEU A 163 -33.85 16.01 -32.26
CA LEU A 163 -32.74 15.06 -32.35
C LEU A 163 -31.58 15.51 -31.46
N GLU A 164 -31.21 16.78 -31.49
CA GLU A 164 -30.14 17.32 -30.64
C GLU A 164 -30.50 17.27 -29.14
N GLU A 165 -31.78 17.45 -28.81
CA GLU A 165 -32.27 17.24 -27.45
C GLU A 165 -32.12 15.79 -27.02
N ALA A 166 -32.55 14.82 -27.82
CA ALA A 166 -32.43 13.40 -27.54
C ALA A 166 -30.96 12.96 -27.39
N ARG A 167 -30.06 13.46 -28.24
CA ARG A 167 -28.61 13.20 -28.15
C ARG A 167 -28.02 13.76 -26.87
N ARG A 168 -28.39 14.94 -26.44
CA ARG A 168 -27.95 15.52 -25.16
C ARG A 168 -28.47 14.74 -23.98
N GLN A 169 -29.69 14.22 -24.02
CA GLN A 169 -30.26 13.37 -22.97
C GLN A 169 -29.59 12.02 -22.90
N LEU A 170 -29.16 11.46 -24.02
CA LEU A 170 -28.38 10.22 -24.06
C LEU A 170 -26.98 10.43 -23.47
N GLY A 171 -26.31 11.52 -23.83
CA GLY A 171 -24.90 11.74 -23.50
C GLY A 171 -23.98 10.83 -24.30
N LYS A 172 -22.96 10.27 -23.65
CA LYS A 172 -22.07 9.30 -24.28
C LYS A 172 -22.82 7.99 -24.55
N PRO A 173 -22.68 7.39 -25.73
CA PRO A 173 -23.32 6.12 -26.02
C PRO A 173 -22.58 4.94 -25.43
N GLY A 174 -23.30 3.84 -25.20
CA GLY A 174 -22.70 2.56 -24.75
C GLY A 174 -22.26 2.55 -23.29
N ASP A 175 -21.26 1.71 -22.99
CA ASP A 175 -20.77 1.47 -21.61
C ASP A 175 -20.02 2.68 -21.01
N ASP A 176 -19.59 3.63 -21.84
CA ASP A 176 -18.96 4.89 -21.41
C ASP A 176 -19.98 5.97 -21.00
N ASN A 177 -21.28 5.63 -20.99
CA ASN A 177 -22.32 6.51 -20.52
C ASN A 177 -22.15 6.81 -19.02
N ASP A 178 -22.24 8.07 -18.64
CA ASP A 178 -21.96 8.52 -17.27
C ASP A 178 -22.85 7.81 -16.23
N ARG A 179 -24.11 7.47 -16.58
CA ARG A 179 -25.03 6.71 -15.71
C ARG A 179 -24.53 5.28 -15.48
N ILE A 180 -24.04 4.62 -16.54
CA ILE A 180 -23.50 3.25 -16.44
C ILE A 180 -22.19 3.26 -15.66
N VAL A 181 -21.29 4.22 -15.92
CA VAL A 181 -20.02 4.38 -15.21
C VAL A 181 -20.26 4.61 -13.72
N GLN A 182 -21.23 5.47 -13.37
CA GLN A 182 -21.59 5.71 -11.97
C GLN A 182 -22.13 4.45 -11.27
N ALA A 183 -23.06 3.74 -11.90
CA ALA A 183 -23.66 2.53 -11.35
C ALA A 183 -22.62 1.40 -11.22
N LYS A 184 -21.71 1.29 -12.20
CA LYS A 184 -20.60 0.33 -12.16
C LYS A 184 -19.61 0.62 -11.02
N ALA A 185 -19.27 1.89 -10.78
CA ALA A 185 -18.42 2.29 -9.68
C ALA A 185 -19.04 1.90 -8.31
N LEU A 186 -20.35 2.05 -8.16
CA LEU A 186 -21.07 1.63 -6.96
C LEU A 186 -21.06 0.10 -6.80
N LEU A 187 -21.23 -0.65 -7.89
CA LEU A 187 -21.14 -2.11 -7.89
C LEU A 187 -19.72 -2.57 -7.49
N ASP A 188 -18.68 -1.98 -8.08
CA ASP A 188 -17.29 -2.30 -7.78
C ASP A 188 -16.95 -1.99 -6.31
N GLN A 189 -17.47 -0.89 -5.76
CA GLN A 189 -17.33 -0.54 -4.34
C GLN A 189 -18.01 -1.58 -3.43
N SER A 190 -19.25 -1.99 -3.73
CA SER A 190 -19.97 -2.98 -2.94
C SER A 190 -19.30 -4.36 -2.99
N LYS A 191 -18.77 -4.73 -4.16
CA LYS A 191 -17.98 -5.95 -4.33
C LYS A 191 -16.70 -5.92 -3.50
N TRP A 192 -15.95 -4.80 -3.56
CA TRP A 192 -14.75 -4.61 -2.74
C TRP A 192 -15.06 -4.72 -1.24
N GLN A 193 -16.18 -4.15 -0.78
CA GLN A 193 -16.59 -4.27 0.61
C GLN A 193 -16.89 -5.71 1.01
N LEU A 194 -17.60 -6.46 0.16
CA LEU A 194 -17.88 -7.88 0.39
C LEU A 194 -16.61 -8.72 0.41
N ASP A 195 -15.69 -8.51 -0.53
CA ASP A 195 -14.42 -9.23 -0.60
C ASP A 195 -13.57 -8.98 0.67
N ASN A 196 -13.67 -7.78 1.27
CA ASN A 196 -12.96 -7.41 2.50
C ASN A 196 -13.69 -7.82 3.81
N THR A 197 -14.81 -8.58 3.73
CA THR A 197 -15.39 -9.22 4.91
C THR A 197 -14.57 -10.41 5.40
N THR A 198 -13.77 -11.01 4.55
CA THR A 198 -12.81 -12.07 4.90
C THR A 198 -11.44 -11.45 5.11
N VAL A 199 -10.92 -11.54 6.32
CA VAL A 199 -9.61 -11.02 6.69
C VAL A 199 -8.62 -12.17 6.75
N SER A 200 -7.54 -12.06 5.96
CA SER A 200 -6.49 -13.08 5.85
C SER A 200 -5.12 -12.58 6.30
N ALA A 201 -4.23 -13.51 6.64
CA ALA A 201 -2.88 -13.25 7.10
C ALA A 201 -2.02 -12.63 5.99
N ALA A 202 -1.42 -11.46 6.28
CA ALA A 202 -0.53 -10.75 5.35
C ALA A 202 0.83 -11.43 5.20
N CYS A 203 1.28 -12.16 6.23
CA CYS A 203 2.52 -12.92 6.26
C CYS A 203 2.34 -14.22 7.03
N SER A 204 3.27 -15.16 6.88
CA SER A 204 3.37 -16.31 7.77
C SER A 204 3.99 -15.85 9.11
N GLY A 205 3.46 -16.36 10.22
CA GLY A 205 3.91 -15.93 11.53
C GLY A 205 3.02 -16.41 12.67
N GLN A 206 3.16 -15.79 13.83
CA GLN A 206 2.41 -16.14 15.04
C GLN A 206 1.50 -15.00 15.47
N ILE A 207 0.27 -15.34 15.84
CA ILE A 207 -0.72 -14.39 16.36
C ILE A 207 -0.39 -14.05 17.83
N SER A 208 -0.47 -12.76 18.16
CA SER A 208 -0.32 -12.26 19.53
C SER A 208 -1.43 -11.28 19.86
N GLU A 209 -1.73 -11.14 21.16
CA GLU A 209 -2.73 -10.18 21.68
C GLU A 209 -4.14 -10.32 21.11
N LEU A 210 -4.55 -11.54 20.78
CA LEU A 210 -5.88 -11.79 20.24
C LEU A 210 -6.96 -11.61 21.34
N SER A 211 -7.73 -10.52 21.24
CA SER A 211 -8.84 -10.20 22.17
C SER A 211 -10.23 -10.33 21.52
N LEU A 212 -10.30 -10.80 20.27
CA LEU A 212 -11.54 -10.93 19.52
C LEU A 212 -12.35 -12.16 19.91
N GLN A 213 -13.68 -12.03 19.78
CA GLN A 213 -14.64 -13.11 19.96
C GLN A 213 -15.70 -13.04 18.85
N PRO A 214 -16.26 -14.17 18.40
CA PRO A 214 -17.44 -14.17 17.55
C PRO A 214 -18.57 -13.35 18.19
N GLY A 215 -19.24 -12.51 17.40
CA GLY A 215 -20.25 -11.58 17.87
C GLY A 215 -19.74 -10.18 18.23
N ASN A 216 -18.43 -9.97 18.41
CA ASN A 216 -17.89 -8.62 18.59
C ASN A 216 -18.11 -7.77 17.32
N VAL A 217 -18.18 -6.46 17.49
CA VAL A 217 -18.22 -5.50 16.40
C VAL A 217 -16.83 -4.89 16.23
N VAL A 218 -16.30 -4.95 15.02
CA VAL A 218 -15.03 -4.34 14.64
C VAL A 218 -15.28 -3.13 13.75
N SER A 219 -14.39 -2.15 13.84
CA SER A 219 -14.43 -0.95 13.01
C SER A 219 -13.31 -0.99 11.96
N ALA A 220 -13.58 -0.45 10.77
CA ALA A 220 -12.56 -0.31 9.73
C ALA A 220 -11.33 0.45 10.26
N ASP A 221 -10.15 0.02 9.82
CA ASP A 221 -8.84 0.61 10.12
C ASP A 221 -8.45 0.65 11.61
N LYS A 222 -9.17 -0.07 12.48
CA LYS A 222 -8.83 -0.21 13.89
C LYS A 222 -8.15 -1.55 14.14
N ASP A 223 -6.94 -1.50 14.70
CA ASP A 223 -6.16 -2.69 15.06
C ASP A 223 -6.97 -3.59 16.01
N VAL A 224 -6.99 -4.87 15.72
CA VAL A 224 -7.73 -5.87 16.49
C VAL A 224 -6.83 -6.90 17.16
N PHE A 225 -5.67 -7.20 16.58
CA PHE A 225 -4.60 -8.02 17.15
C PHE A 225 -3.32 -7.86 16.32
N VAL A 226 -2.27 -8.54 16.77
CA VAL A 226 -0.92 -8.43 16.20
C VAL A 226 -0.51 -9.77 15.58
N LEU A 227 0.09 -9.70 14.38
CA LEU A 227 0.72 -10.83 13.70
C LEU A 227 2.24 -10.57 13.64
N VAL A 228 3.02 -11.39 14.33
CA VAL A 228 4.48 -11.36 14.29
C VAL A 228 4.95 -12.25 13.15
N CYS A 229 5.49 -11.64 12.09
CA CYS A 229 5.93 -12.37 10.90
C CYS A 229 7.26 -13.08 11.15
N ASN A 230 7.39 -14.32 10.66
CA ASN A 230 8.59 -15.13 10.82
C ASN A 230 9.52 -15.14 9.59
N ASN A 231 9.25 -14.27 8.62
CA ASN A 231 10.02 -14.23 7.38
C ASN A 231 11.38 -13.54 7.50
N ARG A 232 11.56 -12.69 8.54
CA ARG A 232 12.79 -11.94 8.75
C ARG A 232 12.91 -11.55 10.22
N TYR A 233 14.06 -11.91 10.81
CA TYR A 233 14.43 -11.50 12.14
C TYR A 233 15.70 -10.64 12.09
N TRP A 234 15.82 -9.71 13.00
CA TRP A 234 17.03 -8.93 13.23
C TRP A 234 17.23 -8.69 14.71
N VAL A 235 18.39 -8.18 15.05
CA VAL A 235 18.71 -7.70 16.40
C VAL A 235 19.06 -6.22 16.30
N ASP A 236 18.38 -5.41 17.09
CA ASP A 236 18.75 -4.01 17.29
C ASP A 236 19.69 -3.95 18.50
N ALA A 237 21.00 -3.84 18.23
CA ALA A 237 22.07 -3.89 19.22
C ALA A 237 22.61 -2.48 19.49
N ASN A 238 22.53 -2.04 20.74
CA ASN A 238 22.92 -0.69 21.18
C ASN A 238 24.40 -0.64 21.54
N TYR A 239 25.25 -0.21 20.61
CA TYR A 239 26.69 -0.04 20.82
C TYR A 239 27.00 1.35 21.36
N LYS A 240 28.06 1.45 22.18
CA LYS A 240 28.59 2.75 22.60
C LYS A 240 29.16 3.51 21.40
N GLU A 241 29.00 4.83 21.34
CA GLU A 241 29.54 5.67 20.25
C GLU A 241 31.05 5.45 20.03
N THR A 242 31.78 5.13 21.10
CA THR A 242 33.23 4.86 21.05
C THR A 242 33.60 3.52 20.42
N GLN A 243 32.64 2.63 20.18
CA GLN A 243 32.86 1.31 19.55
C GLN A 243 32.52 1.32 18.04
N LEU A 244 31.88 2.38 17.56
CA LEU A 244 31.37 2.46 16.18
C LEU A 244 32.43 2.77 15.13
N GLU A 245 33.62 3.24 15.53
CA GLU A 245 34.70 3.63 14.60
C GLU A 245 35.05 2.53 13.59
N HIS A 246 34.91 1.25 13.99
CA HIS A 246 35.27 0.11 13.17
C HIS A 246 34.09 -0.76 12.74
N ILE A 247 32.86 -0.38 13.12
CA ILE A 247 31.65 -1.10 12.73
C ILE A 247 31.14 -0.55 11.41
N HIS A 248 30.96 -1.43 10.41
CA HIS A 248 30.47 -1.09 9.08
C HIS A 248 29.41 -2.09 8.61
N PRO A 249 28.46 -1.65 7.78
CA PRO A 249 27.53 -2.57 7.13
C PRO A 249 28.25 -3.68 6.35
N GLY A 250 27.69 -4.89 6.38
CA GLY A 250 28.25 -6.08 5.74
C GLY A 250 29.21 -6.90 6.61
N GLN A 251 29.55 -6.45 7.82
CA GLN A 251 30.39 -7.23 8.75
C GLN A 251 29.60 -8.36 9.38
N PRO A 252 30.22 -9.55 9.58
CA PRO A 252 29.59 -10.67 10.25
C PRO A 252 29.48 -10.42 11.75
N ALA A 253 28.37 -10.88 12.32
CA ALA A 253 28.10 -10.80 13.74
C ALA A 253 27.69 -12.17 14.31
N LYS A 254 28.14 -12.45 15.52
CA LYS A 254 27.70 -13.58 16.34
C LYS A 254 26.67 -13.06 17.35
N ILE A 255 25.49 -13.68 17.34
CA ILE A 255 24.37 -13.33 18.20
C ILE A 255 24.12 -14.51 19.15
N LEU A 256 24.10 -14.24 20.42
CA LEU A 256 23.76 -15.21 21.44
C LEU A 256 22.49 -14.71 22.14
N VAL A 257 21.37 -15.36 21.86
CA VAL A 257 20.09 -15.04 22.49
C VAL A 257 20.05 -15.68 23.86
N ASP A 258 19.70 -14.93 24.91
CA ASP A 258 19.75 -15.40 26.32
C ASP A 258 18.85 -16.61 26.56
N MET A 259 17.80 -16.78 25.76
CA MET A 259 16.94 -17.95 25.79
C MET A 259 17.63 -19.23 25.30
N TYR A 260 18.70 -19.10 24.48
CA TYR A 260 19.46 -20.23 23.90
C TYR A 260 20.98 -20.02 24.09
N PRO A 261 21.51 -20.13 25.33
CA PRO A 261 22.89 -19.79 25.66
C PRO A 261 23.93 -20.66 24.93
N ASP A 262 23.56 -21.89 24.57
CA ASP A 262 24.45 -22.84 23.87
C ASP A 262 24.29 -22.84 22.35
N HIS A 263 23.37 -22.03 21.81
CA HIS A 263 23.09 -21.97 20.36
C HIS A 263 23.35 -20.57 19.79
N PRO A 264 24.55 -20.31 19.26
CA PRO A 264 24.85 -19.03 18.64
C PRO A 264 24.19 -18.90 17.25
N PHE A 265 23.50 -17.79 17.01
CA PHE A 265 23.04 -17.39 15.69
C PHE A 265 24.11 -16.54 14.99
N HIS A 266 24.07 -16.57 13.66
CA HIS A 266 24.92 -15.75 12.82
C HIS A 266 24.10 -14.70 12.10
N GLY A 267 24.70 -13.54 11.89
CA GLY A 267 24.05 -12.44 11.20
C GLY A 267 25.06 -11.50 10.58
N VAL A 268 24.53 -10.52 9.87
CA VAL A 268 25.33 -9.50 9.20
C VAL A 268 24.82 -8.12 9.60
N VAL A 269 25.74 -7.20 9.86
CA VAL A 269 25.41 -5.78 10.11
C VAL A 269 24.71 -5.22 8.88
N GLU A 270 23.45 -4.86 9.02
CA GLU A 270 22.64 -4.33 7.94
C GLU A 270 22.80 -2.81 7.81
N ASN A 271 22.60 -2.10 8.92
CA ASN A 271 22.75 -0.66 8.99
C ASN A 271 23.11 -0.18 10.41
N ILE A 272 23.55 1.07 10.47
CA ILE A 272 23.82 1.79 11.72
C ILE A 272 22.85 2.97 11.75
N SER A 273 22.15 3.16 12.86
CA SER A 273 21.22 4.28 13.02
C SER A 273 21.95 5.62 12.88
N ALA A 274 21.32 6.56 12.19
CA ALA A 274 21.85 7.91 12.02
C ALA A 274 21.75 8.77 13.30
N ALA A 275 21.06 8.27 14.36
CA ALA A 275 20.85 9.00 15.60
C ALA A 275 20.93 8.08 16.82
N ALA A 276 21.37 8.64 17.95
CA ALA A 276 21.36 7.94 19.22
C ALA A 276 19.92 7.73 19.71
N GLY A 277 19.66 6.61 20.39
CA GLY A 277 18.32 6.27 20.89
C GLY A 277 17.71 7.34 21.83
N SER A 278 18.54 8.10 22.54
CA SER A 278 18.10 9.20 23.40
C SER A 278 17.42 10.36 22.65
N VAL A 279 17.70 10.53 21.36
CA VAL A 279 17.09 11.59 20.52
C VAL A 279 15.60 11.32 20.26
N PHE A 280 15.20 10.04 20.21
CA PHE A 280 13.84 9.61 19.97
C PHE A 280 13.05 9.33 21.25
N SER A 281 13.64 9.60 22.42
CA SER A 281 12.94 9.44 23.70
C SER A 281 11.85 10.49 23.87
N LEU A 282 10.69 10.08 24.40
CA LEU A 282 9.59 10.99 24.77
C LEU A 282 10.01 12.08 25.77
N LEU A 283 11.06 11.84 26.57
CA LEU A 283 11.66 12.78 27.52
C LEU A 283 13.17 12.80 27.30
N PRO A 284 13.68 13.59 26.33
CA PRO A 284 15.11 13.72 26.14
C PRO A 284 15.75 14.28 27.42
N PRO A 285 16.90 13.76 27.87
CA PRO A 285 17.58 14.28 29.04
C PRO A 285 18.01 15.73 28.78
N GLN A 286 17.32 16.69 29.41
CA GLN A 286 17.67 18.09 29.37
C GLN A 286 18.58 18.41 30.56
N ASN A 287 19.88 18.54 30.32
CA ASN A 287 20.82 19.02 31.31
C ASN A 287 20.77 20.57 31.38
N ALA A 288 19.61 21.14 31.82
CA ALA A 288 19.41 22.58 31.85
C ALA A 288 20.01 23.26 33.08
N ASN A 289 20.48 22.53 34.11
CA ASN A 289 20.97 23.13 35.37
C ASN A 289 22.30 22.51 35.83
N GLY A 290 23.34 23.28 35.70
CA GLY A 290 24.50 23.39 36.59
C GLY A 290 25.74 22.55 36.31
N ASN A 291 25.74 21.23 36.32
CA ASN A 291 26.93 20.42 36.09
C ASN A 291 26.75 19.55 34.84
N TRP A 292 27.43 19.93 33.75
CA TRP A 292 27.47 19.10 32.55
C TRP A 292 28.41 17.91 32.74
N VAL A 293 27.87 16.69 32.60
CA VAL A 293 28.65 15.46 32.61
C VAL A 293 28.51 14.83 31.24
N LYS A 294 29.63 14.53 30.56
CA LYS A 294 29.63 13.80 29.29
C LYS A 294 29.13 12.36 29.53
N VAL A 295 27.96 12.04 28.99
CA VAL A 295 27.40 10.69 28.98
C VAL A 295 27.62 10.08 27.61
N ILE A 296 28.30 8.92 27.54
CA ILE A 296 28.52 8.19 26.30
C ILE A 296 27.16 7.71 25.80
N GLN A 297 26.81 8.10 24.56
CA GLN A 297 25.55 7.70 23.94
C GLN A 297 25.64 6.30 23.36
N ARG A 298 24.48 5.62 23.27
CA ARG A 298 24.35 4.37 22.56
C ARG A 298 23.64 4.57 21.23
N ILE A 299 24.16 3.94 20.20
CA ILE A 299 23.62 4.04 18.84
C ILE A 299 23.17 2.65 18.42
N PRO A 300 21.92 2.48 17.99
CA PRO A 300 21.41 1.20 17.50
C PRO A 300 22.12 0.78 16.21
N VAL A 301 22.59 -0.45 16.20
CA VAL A 301 23.12 -1.15 15.03
C VAL A 301 22.19 -2.30 14.73
N ARG A 302 21.61 -2.31 13.54
CA ARG A 302 20.72 -3.38 13.10
C ARG A 302 21.52 -4.50 12.47
N ILE A 303 21.30 -5.72 12.97
CA ILE A 303 21.98 -6.92 12.54
C ILE A 303 20.94 -7.93 12.09
N ARG A 304 20.91 -8.21 10.80
CA ARG A 304 20.01 -9.22 10.22
C ARG A 304 20.48 -10.60 10.63
N ILE A 305 19.58 -11.44 11.11
CA ILE A 305 19.85 -12.85 11.40
C ILE A 305 19.76 -13.64 10.09
N ASP A 306 20.81 -14.40 9.79
CA ASP A 306 20.84 -15.25 8.61
C ASP A 306 20.32 -16.66 8.99
N ASN A 307 19.34 -17.14 8.20
CA ASN A 307 18.78 -18.50 8.30
C ASN A 307 18.49 -18.94 9.76
N PRO A 308 17.49 -18.30 10.44
CA PRO A 308 17.12 -18.71 11.79
C PRO A 308 16.71 -20.18 11.81
N ASP A 309 17.25 -20.96 12.76
CA ASP A 309 16.95 -22.39 12.88
C ASP A 309 15.51 -22.58 13.41
N PRO A 310 14.63 -23.28 12.69
CA PRO A 310 13.27 -23.55 13.15
C PRO A 310 13.17 -24.33 14.46
N ALA A 311 14.23 -25.07 14.84
CA ALA A 311 14.29 -25.79 16.12
C ALA A 311 14.45 -24.83 17.33
N TYR A 312 14.90 -23.59 17.07
CA TYR A 312 15.12 -22.55 18.08
C TYR A 312 14.34 -21.28 17.72
N PRO A 313 13.01 -21.29 17.89
CA PRO A 313 12.16 -20.18 17.47
C PRO A 313 12.52 -18.89 18.23
N LEU A 314 12.75 -17.83 17.46
CA LEU A 314 13.08 -16.51 18.00
C LEU A 314 11.81 -15.78 18.43
N LEU A 315 11.82 -15.18 19.61
CA LEU A 315 10.75 -14.36 20.13
C LEU A 315 11.14 -12.88 20.12
N VAL A 316 10.26 -12.03 19.64
CA VAL A 316 10.46 -10.58 19.64
C VAL A 316 10.55 -10.05 21.07
N GLY A 317 11.50 -9.16 21.31
CA GLY A 317 11.76 -8.57 22.64
C GLY A 317 12.70 -9.37 23.53
N THR A 318 13.19 -10.54 23.09
CA THR A 318 14.19 -11.30 23.87
C THR A 318 15.55 -10.62 23.82
N SER A 319 16.23 -10.62 24.98
CA SER A 319 17.59 -10.08 25.12
C SER A 319 18.61 -10.97 24.44
N SER A 320 19.68 -10.36 23.99
CA SER A 320 20.77 -11.06 23.32
C SER A 320 22.11 -10.36 23.55
N THR A 321 23.19 -11.11 23.47
CA THR A 321 24.55 -10.60 23.39
C THR A 321 25.03 -10.66 21.96
N VAL A 322 25.50 -9.52 21.43
CA VAL A 322 25.97 -9.42 20.05
C VAL A 322 27.44 -9.04 20.02
N THR A 323 28.22 -9.81 19.25
CA THR A 323 29.62 -9.54 18.99
C THR A 323 29.87 -9.44 17.50
N ILE A 324 30.44 -8.32 17.05
CA ILE A 324 30.72 -8.04 15.63
C ILE A 324 32.21 -8.31 15.37
N ASP A 325 32.55 -9.01 14.28
CA ASP A 325 33.93 -9.16 13.83
C ASP A 325 34.30 -8.03 12.85
N THR A 326 34.99 -7.02 13.38
CA THR A 326 35.42 -5.85 12.59
C THR A 326 36.64 -6.11 11.72
N ALA A 327 37.30 -7.27 11.87
CA ALA A 327 38.47 -7.63 11.03
C ALA A 327 38.07 -8.30 9.70
N SER A 328 36.87 -8.83 9.64
CA SER A 328 36.36 -9.41 8.40
C SER A 328 36.00 -8.29 7.43
N LYS A 329 36.48 -8.35 6.18
CA LYS A 329 36.09 -7.39 5.15
C LYS A 329 34.58 -7.56 4.88
N ALA A 330 33.85 -6.44 4.87
CA ALA A 330 32.46 -6.40 4.52
C ALA A 330 32.22 -7.15 3.18
N ASN A 331 31.35 -8.16 3.23
CA ASN A 331 30.97 -8.89 2.02
C ASN A 331 29.90 -8.06 1.26
N ASN A 332 30.35 -7.22 0.34
CA ASN A 332 29.50 -6.25 -0.40
C ASN A 332 28.47 -6.91 -1.35
N GLN A 333 28.34 -8.23 -1.38
CA GLN A 333 27.44 -8.90 -2.32
C GLN A 333 25.94 -8.68 -2.04
N HIS A 334 25.57 -8.29 -0.81
CA HIS A 334 24.14 -8.08 -0.44
C HIS A 334 23.65 -6.63 -0.45
N VAL A 335 24.54 -5.64 -0.63
CA VAL A 335 24.12 -4.23 -0.73
C VAL A 335 23.54 -3.93 -2.12
N ALA A 336 23.97 -4.63 -3.15
CA ALA A 336 23.51 -4.43 -4.52
C ALA A 336 22.09 -4.97 -4.82
N GLU A 337 21.58 -5.95 -4.05
CA GLU A 337 20.24 -6.51 -4.26
C GLU A 337 19.11 -5.60 -3.72
N ASN A 338 19.39 -4.75 -2.73
CA ASN A 338 18.39 -3.83 -2.19
C ASN A 338 18.19 -2.56 -3.03
N GLU A 339 19.18 -2.12 -3.81
CA GLU A 339 19.01 -0.97 -4.72
C GLU A 339 18.20 -1.30 -5.98
N SER A 340 18.12 -2.57 -6.36
CA SER A 340 17.38 -3.01 -7.56
C SER A 340 15.86 -3.20 -7.31
N GLN A 341 15.38 -3.12 -6.08
CA GLN A 341 13.97 -3.30 -5.72
C GLN A 341 13.22 -2.00 -5.35
N GLN A 342 13.83 -0.83 -5.46
CA GLN A 342 13.06 0.42 -5.37
C GLN A 342 12.39 0.72 -6.72
N PRO A 343 11.04 0.69 -6.79
CA PRO A 343 10.35 1.14 -8.00
C PRO A 343 10.61 2.65 -8.15
N SER A 344 11.25 3.02 -9.26
CA SER A 344 11.42 4.40 -9.68
C SER A 344 10.06 5.07 -9.84
N ALA A 345 9.65 5.85 -8.86
CA ALA A 345 8.52 6.76 -8.96
C ALA A 345 8.91 7.85 -9.98
N GLN A 346 8.58 7.62 -11.25
CA GLN A 346 8.61 8.68 -12.25
C GLN A 346 7.49 9.68 -11.93
N VAL A 347 7.89 10.80 -11.37
CA VAL A 347 7.09 12.03 -11.32
C VAL A 347 6.95 12.51 -12.77
N LYS A 348 5.77 12.31 -13.37
CA LYS A 348 5.36 13.07 -14.57
C LYS A 348 4.79 14.41 -14.09
N GLN A 349 5.47 15.47 -14.53
CA GLN A 349 4.97 16.85 -14.50
C GLN A 349 3.77 17.01 -15.44
#